data_916ca0f7db3a60e081acec1778a7cc46
#
_entry.id   916ca0f7db3a60e081acec1778a7cc46
#
_cell.length_a   1.000
_cell.length_b   1.000
_cell.length_c   1.000
_cell.angle_alpha   90.00
_cell.angle_beta   90.00
_cell.angle_gamma   90.00
#
_symmetry.space_group_name_H-M   'P 1'
#
loop_
_entity.id
_entity.type
_entity.pdbx_description
1 polymer ?
#
loop_
_entity_poly.entity_id
_entity_poly.type
_entity_poly.pdbx_seq_one_letter_code
_entity_poly.pdbx_strand_id
1 'polypeptide(L)'
;MAQGNRYWTFISEELPKKCRSFFHNMSDRREDTFAAGLSMGGYGAFKLGLRCPDRFAAVASLSGGLDAAECCQINEAPIWGQIFGKAEDVPGSDNDLFAVSKRLKESGKILPKLYMWCGTEDFLYAQNVRMRDHLQKLGYDLTYEESPGDHMWSCWDEKIQSVLKWLPIERG
;
A
#
# COMPACT_ATOMS: atom_id res chain seq x y z
N MET A 1 -9.40 -4.53 10.88
CA MET A 1 -8.78 -4.81 12.17
C MET A 1 -9.19 -6.20 12.60
N ALA A 2 -8.33 -6.93 13.27
CA ALA A 2 -8.65 -8.25 13.83
C ALA A 2 -9.68 -8.12 14.97
N GLN A 3 -9.57 -7.06 15.73
CA GLN A 3 -10.50 -6.72 16.81
C GLN A 3 -10.92 -5.25 16.69
N GLY A 4 -12.20 -4.94 16.90
CA GLY A 4 -12.72 -3.58 16.88
C GLY A 4 -13.32 -3.14 15.55
N ASN A 5 -13.11 -1.90 15.13
CA ASN A 5 -13.79 -1.28 13.99
C ASN A 5 -13.41 -1.92 12.64
N ARG A 6 -14.37 -2.02 11.75
CA ARG A 6 -14.20 -2.60 10.41
C ARG A 6 -13.59 -1.60 9.41
N TYR A 7 -12.42 -1.03 9.73
CA TYR A 7 -11.76 -0.04 8.86
C TYR A 7 -11.46 -0.57 7.45
N TRP A 8 -11.14 -1.86 7.31
CA TRP A 8 -10.94 -2.43 5.98
C TRP A 8 -12.20 -2.31 5.13
N THR A 9 -13.35 -2.75 5.63
CA THR A 9 -14.63 -2.64 4.92
C THR A 9 -14.97 -1.18 4.64
N PHE A 10 -14.76 -0.31 5.63
CA PHE A 10 -15.01 1.13 5.46
C PHE A 10 -14.18 1.71 4.29
N ILE A 11 -12.85 1.56 4.33
CA ILE A 11 -11.96 2.16 3.32
C ILE A 11 -12.12 1.49 1.96
N SER A 12 -12.24 0.14 1.94
CA SER A 12 -12.26 -0.59 0.69
C SER A 12 -13.63 -0.62 0.01
N GLU A 13 -14.73 -0.42 0.72
CA GLU A 13 -16.07 -0.59 0.17
C GLU A 13 -17.00 0.61 0.40
N GLU A 14 -17.14 1.04 1.67
CA GLU A 14 -18.14 2.04 2.03
C GLU A 14 -17.74 3.44 1.60
N LEU A 15 -16.49 3.85 1.87
CA LEU A 15 -15.99 5.16 1.54
C LEU A 15 -16.06 5.48 0.04
N PRO A 16 -15.58 4.61 -0.88
CA PRO A 16 -15.73 4.86 -2.31
C PRO A 16 -17.20 4.99 -2.76
N LYS A 17 -18.09 4.18 -2.20
CA LYS A 17 -19.54 4.28 -2.49
C LYS A 17 -20.11 5.61 -2.02
N LYS A 18 -19.77 6.03 -0.81
CA LYS A 18 -20.20 7.33 -0.25
C LYS A 18 -19.66 8.50 -1.05
N CYS A 19 -18.37 8.49 -1.41
CA CYS A 19 -17.79 9.55 -2.23
C CYS A 19 -18.51 9.68 -3.56
N ARG A 20 -18.80 8.59 -4.26
CA ARG A 20 -19.55 8.62 -5.52
C ARG A 20 -20.99 9.11 -5.37
N SER A 21 -21.61 8.88 -4.22
CA SER A 21 -22.97 9.41 -3.97
C SER A 21 -22.98 10.93 -3.76
N PHE A 22 -21.87 11.52 -3.30
CA PHE A 22 -21.73 12.97 -3.13
C PHE A 22 -21.16 13.66 -4.37
N PHE A 23 -20.23 13.00 -5.06
CA PHE A 23 -19.51 13.56 -6.22
C PHE A 23 -19.93 12.80 -7.48
N HIS A 24 -21.00 13.24 -8.13
CA HIS A 24 -21.61 12.55 -9.28
C HIS A 24 -20.70 12.41 -10.50
N ASN A 25 -19.69 13.26 -10.63
CA ASN A 25 -18.67 13.20 -11.69
C ASN A 25 -17.43 12.38 -11.31
N MET A 26 -17.42 11.71 -10.16
CA MET A 26 -16.34 10.81 -9.76
C MET A 26 -16.43 9.52 -10.58
N SER A 27 -15.36 9.20 -11.31
CA SER A 27 -15.28 7.95 -12.08
C SER A 27 -15.39 6.72 -11.19
N ASP A 28 -16.01 5.66 -11.71
CA ASP A 28 -16.05 4.33 -11.09
C ASP A 28 -15.16 3.32 -11.82
N ARG A 29 -14.46 3.75 -12.88
CA ARG A 29 -13.55 2.90 -13.63
C ARG A 29 -12.28 2.61 -12.82
N ARG A 30 -11.79 1.40 -13.00
CA ARG A 30 -10.50 0.98 -12.41
C ARG A 30 -9.35 1.89 -12.82
N GLU A 31 -9.31 2.22 -14.11
CA GLU A 31 -8.24 3.02 -14.75
C GLU A 31 -8.08 4.40 -14.12
N ASP A 32 -9.13 4.91 -13.52
CA ASP A 32 -9.20 6.24 -12.88
C ASP A 32 -9.10 6.15 -11.34
N THR A 33 -8.85 4.95 -10.80
CA THR A 33 -8.85 4.73 -9.35
C THR A 33 -7.46 4.34 -8.86
N PHE A 34 -6.91 5.17 -7.96
CA PHE A 34 -5.56 5.03 -7.44
C PHE A 34 -5.56 5.13 -5.91
N ALA A 35 -4.54 4.58 -5.27
CA ALA A 35 -4.31 4.79 -3.85
C ALA A 35 -2.84 5.13 -3.60
N ALA A 36 -2.60 6.13 -2.77
CA ALA A 36 -1.26 6.49 -2.32
C ALA A 36 -1.26 6.72 -0.82
N GLY A 37 -0.14 6.43 -0.18
CA GLY A 37 -0.01 6.68 1.25
C GLY A 37 1.43 6.61 1.72
N LEU A 38 1.65 7.13 2.92
CA LEU A 38 2.94 7.13 3.59
C LEU A 38 2.89 6.26 4.86
N SER A 39 4.02 5.67 5.24
CA SER A 39 4.14 4.88 6.47
C SER A 39 3.05 3.79 6.55
N MET A 40 2.20 3.77 7.58
CA MET A 40 1.04 2.87 7.66
C MET A 40 0.06 3.06 6.49
N GLY A 41 -0.09 4.28 5.97
CA GLY A 41 -0.88 4.57 4.77
C GLY A 41 -0.29 3.95 3.50
N GLY A 42 1.04 3.84 3.41
CA GLY A 42 1.74 3.12 2.34
C GLY A 42 1.41 1.63 2.34
N TYR A 43 1.41 1.01 3.53
CA TYR A 43 0.90 -0.36 3.71
C TYR A 43 -0.57 -0.47 3.26
N GLY A 44 -1.41 0.48 3.69
CA GLY A 44 -2.84 0.48 3.33
C GLY A 44 -3.07 0.61 1.83
N ALA A 45 -2.33 1.49 1.14
CA ALA A 45 -2.40 1.66 -0.32
C ALA A 45 -2.01 0.37 -1.05
N PHE A 46 -0.92 -0.26 -0.66
CA PHE A 46 -0.49 -1.55 -1.23
C PHE A 46 -1.51 -2.66 -0.97
N LYS A 47 -2.06 -2.72 0.25
CA LYS A 47 -3.11 -3.68 0.57
C LYS A 47 -4.36 -3.49 -0.29
N LEU A 48 -4.77 -2.24 -0.56
CA LEU A 48 -5.88 -1.95 -1.46
C LEU A 48 -5.59 -2.43 -2.88
N GLY A 49 -4.45 -2.08 -3.46
CA GLY A 49 -4.10 -2.49 -4.82
C GLY A 49 -3.98 -4.01 -4.97
N LEU A 50 -3.33 -4.67 -4.01
CA LEU A 50 -3.06 -6.10 -4.09
C LEU A 50 -4.28 -6.99 -3.75
N ARG A 51 -5.21 -6.52 -2.91
CA ARG A 51 -6.43 -7.27 -2.55
C ARG A 51 -7.65 -6.89 -3.38
N CYS A 52 -7.66 -5.71 -3.98
CA CYS A 52 -8.75 -5.22 -4.82
C CYS A 52 -8.21 -4.79 -6.20
N PRO A 53 -7.49 -5.67 -6.93
CA PRO A 53 -6.81 -5.31 -8.18
C PRO A 53 -7.79 -4.99 -9.32
N ASP A 54 -9.02 -5.42 -9.19
CA ASP A 54 -10.15 -5.10 -10.07
C ASP A 54 -10.65 -3.66 -9.92
N ARG A 55 -10.23 -2.95 -8.87
CA ARG A 55 -10.68 -1.57 -8.58
C ARG A 55 -9.58 -0.54 -8.61
N PHE A 56 -8.32 -0.93 -8.43
CA PHE A 56 -7.18 0.00 -8.37
C PHE A 56 -6.22 -0.29 -9.52
N ALA A 57 -6.01 0.70 -10.41
CA ALA A 57 -5.07 0.57 -11.52
C ALA A 57 -3.62 0.80 -11.09
N ALA A 58 -3.41 1.68 -10.12
CA ALA A 58 -2.08 1.99 -9.61
C ALA A 58 -2.11 2.31 -8.11
N VAL A 59 -1.04 1.94 -7.41
CA VAL A 59 -0.90 2.26 -5.98
C VAL A 59 0.54 2.67 -5.66
N ALA A 60 0.69 3.61 -4.72
CA ALA A 60 1.98 4.15 -4.32
C ALA A 60 2.19 4.09 -2.80
N SER A 61 3.41 3.74 -2.40
CA SER A 61 3.86 3.67 -1.02
C SER A 61 5.10 4.54 -0.81
N LEU A 62 5.02 5.47 0.12
CA LEU A 62 6.15 6.28 0.57
C LEU A 62 6.53 5.83 1.98
N SER A 63 7.76 5.32 2.16
CA SER A 63 8.22 4.78 3.45
C SER A 63 7.20 3.83 4.10
N GLY A 64 6.63 2.91 3.33
CA GLY A 64 5.56 2.05 3.82
C GLY A 64 6.02 1.01 4.83
N GLY A 65 5.22 0.77 5.89
CA GLY A 65 5.39 -0.35 6.80
C GLY A 65 4.92 -1.66 6.16
N LEU A 66 5.63 -2.14 5.14
CA LEU A 66 5.16 -3.18 4.21
C LEU A 66 5.30 -4.61 4.76
N ASP A 67 6.08 -4.79 5.83
CA ASP A 67 6.19 -6.04 6.56
C ASP A 67 5.39 -5.93 7.88
N ALA A 68 4.12 -6.28 7.83
CA ALA A 68 3.23 -6.15 8.97
C ALA A 68 3.64 -7.05 10.15
N ALA A 69 4.27 -8.21 9.90
CA ALA A 69 4.75 -9.10 10.94
C ALA A 69 5.93 -8.46 11.68
N GLU A 70 6.88 -7.85 10.97
CA GLU A 70 8.00 -7.11 11.56
C GLU A 70 7.49 -5.87 12.31
N CYS A 71 6.56 -5.11 11.73
CA CYS A 71 5.97 -3.95 12.39
C CYS A 71 5.31 -4.30 13.73
N CYS A 72 4.69 -5.47 13.86
CA CYS A 72 4.13 -5.95 15.12
C CYS A 72 5.20 -6.23 16.17
N GLN A 73 6.43 -6.56 15.75
CA GLN A 73 7.55 -6.85 16.68
C GLN A 73 8.31 -5.59 17.09
N ILE A 74 8.44 -4.62 16.17
CA ILE A 74 9.17 -3.35 16.42
C ILE A 74 8.41 -2.47 17.42
N ASN A 75 7.10 -2.51 17.39
CA ASN A 75 6.27 -1.69 18.26
C ASN A 75 5.44 -2.58 19.20
N GLU A 76 5.83 -2.66 20.45
CA GLU A 76 5.04 -3.30 21.53
C GLU A 76 3.69 -2.58 21.81
N ALA A 77 3.30 -1.66 20.94
CA ALA A 77 2.09 -0.87 21.12
C ALA A 77 0.84 -1.76 20.97
N PRO A 78 -0.10 -1.71 21.92
CA PRO A 78 -1.34 -2.51 21.88
C PRO A 78 -2.16 -2.36 20.61
N ILE A 79 -1.99 -1.23 19.90
CA ILE A 79 -2.69 -0.92 18.66
C ILE A 79 -2.40 -1.93 17.52
N TRP A 80 -1.18 -2.45 17.43
CA TRP A 80 -0.82 -3.43 16.40
C TRP A 80 -1.56 -4.75 16.60
N GLY A 81 -1.69 -5.20 17.85
CA GLY A 81 -2.49 -6.37 18.18
C GLY A 81 -3.97 -6.19 17.87
N GLN A 82 -4.53 -4.97 18.02
CA GLN A 82 -5.90 -4.69 17.63
C GLN A 82 -6.09 -4.69 16.10
N ILE A 83 -5.07 -4.22 15.35
CA ILE A 83 -5.12 -4.12 13.89
C ILE A 83 -4.94 -5.50 13.25
N PHE A 84 -3.91 -6.25 13.64
CA PHE A 84 -3.45 -7.45 12.95
C PHE A 84 -3.73 -8.76 13.72
N GLY A 85 -4.07 -8.69 14.99
CA GLY A 85 -4.09 -9.83 15.89
C GLY A 85 -2.70 -10.10 16.44
N LYS A 86 -2.35 -11.37 16.65
CA LYS A 86 -1.00 -11.74 17.07
C LYS A 86 -0.03 -11.67 15.89
N ALA A 87 1.22 -11.28 16.15
CA ALA A 87 2.26 -11.20 15.12
C ALA A 87 2.44 -12.55 14.38
N GLU A 88 2.31 -13.65 15.08
CA GLU A 88 2.39 -15.02 14.54
C GLU A 88 1.26 -15.38 13.57
N ASP A 89 0.12 -14.67 13.61
CA ASP A 89 -1.02 -14.87 12.71
C ASP A 89 -0.91 -14.07 11.40
N VAL A 90 0.07 -13.16 11.30
CA VAL A 90 0.24 -12.31 10.11
C VAL A 90 0.83 -13.07 8.93
N PRO A 91 1.90 -13.89 9.08
CA PRO A 91 2.48 -14.61 7.96
C PRO A 91 1.46 -15.48 7.20
N GLY A 92 1.41 -15.33 5.87
CA GLY A 92 0.48 -16.05 4.99
C GLY A 92 -0.96 -15.54 5.01
N SER A 93 -1.34 -14.64 5.94
CA SER A 93 -2.68 -14.06 6.02
C SER A 93 -2.92 -12.97 4.95
N ASP A 94 -4.12 -12.41 4.96
CA ASP A 94 -4.48 -11.25 4.12
C ASP A 94 -3.85 -9.93 4.59
N ASN A 95 -3.11 -9.96 5.69
CA ASN A 95 -2.32 -8.84 6.19
C ASN A 95 -0.84 -8.91 5.76
N ASP A 96 -0.39 -10.07 5.31
CA ASP A 96 0.96 -10.31 4.79
C ASP A 96 1.03 -9.92 3.30
N LEU A 97 1.59 -8.75 2.99
CA LEU A 97 1.67 -8.26 1.62
C LEU A 97 2.59 -9.10 0.73
N PHE A 98 3.58 -9.80 1.29
CA PHE A 98 4.43 -10.74 0.54
C PHE A 98 3.59 -11.93 0.06
N ALA A 99 2.81 -12.51 0.94
CA ALA A 99 1.93 -13.63 0.58
C ALA A 99 0.79 -13.18 -0.35
N VAL A 100 0.19 -12.01 -0.09
CA VAL A 100 -0.89 -11.46 -0.92
C VAL A 100 -0.41 -11.19 -2.34
N SER A 101 0.73 -10.54 -2.52
CA SER A 101 1.29 -10.26 -3.84
C SER A 101 1.61 -11.54 -4.62
N LYS A 102 2.17 -12.56 -3.94
CA LYS A 102 2.42 -13.86 -4.56
C LYS A 102 1.12 -14.51 -5.03
N ARG A 103 0.12 -14.63 -4.15
CA ARG A 103 -1.21 -15.20 -4.50
C ARG A 103 -1.87 -14.44 -5.65
N LEU A 104 -1.80 -13.12 -5.65
CA LEU A 104 -2.36 -12.31 -6.74
C LEU A 104 -1.66 -12.61 -8.07
N LYS A 105 -0.33 -12.67 -8.09
CA LYS A 105 0.43 -13.02 -9.29
C LYS A 105 0.06 -14.39 -9.85
N GLU A 106 -0.04 -15.38 -8.97
CA GLU A 106 -0.41 -16.77 -9.33
C GLU A 106 -1.88 -16.89 -9.79
N SER A 107 -2.74 -15.96 -9.40
CA SER A 107 -4.16 -15.99 -9.78
C SER A 107 -4.45 -15.65 -11.25
N GLY A 108 -3.49 -15.10 -11.99
CA GLY A 108 -3.67 -14.62 -13.37
C GLY A 108 -4.55 -13.39 -13.52
N LYS A 109 -4.97 -12.76 -12.42
CA LYS A 109 -5.75 -11.51 -12.46
C LYS A 109 -4.90 -10.35 -12.94
N ILE A 110 -5.57 -9.26 -13.37
CA ILE A 110 -4.91 -8.00 -13.70
C ILE A 110 -4.17 -7.46 -12.47
N LEU A 111 -2.92 -7.04 -12.67
CA LEU A 111 -2.09 -6.48 -11.62
C LEU A 111 -2.19 -4.96 -11.60
N PRO A 112 -2.13 -4.30 -10.43
CA PRO A 112 -1.93 -2.86 -10.36
C PRO A 112 -0.49 -2.50 -10.72
N LYS A 113 -0.26 -1.28 -11.24
CA LYS A 113 1.06 -0.67 -11.26
C LYS A 113 1.45 -0.28 -9.83
N LEU A 114 2.71 -0.46 -9.49
CA LEU A 114 3.22 -0.21 -8.15
C LEU A 114 4.31 0.87 -8.19
N TYR A 115 4.23 1.80 -7.25
CA TYR A 115 5.30 2.77 -7.00
C TYR A 115 5.73 2.67 -5.54
N MET A 116 7.04 2.66 -5.31
CA MET A 116 7.61 2.69 -3.98
C MET A 116 8.72 3.74 -3.92
N TRP A 117 8.76 4.48 -2.82
CA TRP A 117 9.90 5.28 -2.41
C TRP A 117 10.17 5.06 -0.92
N CYS A 118 11.45 5.01 -0.55
CA CYS A 118 11.88 5.02 0.84
C CYS A 118 13.19 5.78 0.98
N GLY A 119 13.33 6.57 2.04
CA GLY A 119 14.58 7.21 2.39
C GLY A 119 15.62 6.20 2.87
N THR A 120 16.90 6.40 2.52
CA THR A 120 17.98 5.46 2.86
C THR A 120 18.32 5.43 4.35
N GLU A 121 17.97 6.49 5.10
CA GLU A 121 18.12 6.62 6.55
C GLU A 121 16.82 6.27 7.31
N ASP A 122 15.74 5.91 6.59
CA ASP A 122 14.47 5.53 7.19
C ASP A 122 14.57 4.18 7.91
N PHE A 123 14.05 4.09 9.11
CA PHE A 123 14.05 2.82 9.89
C PHE A 123 13.25 1.70 9.23
N LEU A 124 12.37 2.00 8.26
CA LEU A 124 11.65 1.03 7.44
C LEU A 124 12.38 0.68 6.13
N TYR A 125 13.58 1.26 5.88
CA TYR A 125 14.29 1.06 4.63
C TYR A 125 14.55 -0.42 4.31
N ALA A 126 15.05 -1.19 5.29
CA ALA A 126 15.38 -2.60 5.08
C ALA A 126 14.15 -3.44 4.63
N GLN A 127 12.98 -3.21 5.21
CA GLN A 127 11.77 -3.92 4.79
C GLN A 127 11.25 -3.44 3.43
N ASN A 128 11.44 -2.16 3.08
CA ASN A 128 11.10 -1.66 1.75
C ASN A 128 12.00 -2.29 0.67
N VAL A 129 13.29 -2.44 0.93
CA VAL A 129 14.23 -3.14 0.04
C VAL A 129 13.78 -4.61 -0.16
N ARG A 130 13.44 -5.32 0.91
CA ARG A 130 12.94 -6.70 0.81
C ARG A 130 11.66 -6.80 -0.03
N MET A 131 10.72 -5.88 0.17
CA MET A 131 9.47 -5.85 -0.61
C MET A 131 9.74 -5.53 -2.09
N ARG A 132 10.62 -4.56 -2.39
CA ARG A 132 11.08 -4.28 -3.75
C ARG A 132 11.60 -5.54 -4.44
N ASP A 133 12.55 -6.22 -3.82
CA ASP A 133 13.20 -7.41 -4.38
C ASP A 133 12.19 -8.54 -4.60
N HIS A 134 11.27 -8.72 -3.66
CA HIS A 134 10.18 -9.68 -3.77
C HIS A 134 9.25 -9.39 -4.96
N LEU A 135 8.80 -8.15 -5.12
CA LEU A 135 7.90 -7.75 -6.21
C LEU A 135 8.58 -7.81 -7.57
N GLN A 136 9.86 -7.42 -7.66
CA GLN A 136 10.66 -7.55 -8.88
C GLN A 136 10.84 -9.03 -9.27
N LYS A 137 11.14 -9.91 -8.30
CA LYS A 137 11.24 -11.36 -8.53
C LYS A 137 9.92 -11.97 -9.04
N LEU A 138 8.78 -11.45 -8.59
CA LEU A 138 7.46 -11.86 -9.07
C LEU A 138 7.11 -11.23 -10.44
N GLY A 139 7.88 -10.29 -10.96
CA GLY A 139 7.63 -9.63 -12.23
C GLY A 139 6.44 -8.66 -12.19
N TYR A 140 6.30 -7.88 -11.10
CA TYR A 140 5.39 -6.75 -11.05
C TYR A 140 5.92 -5.56 -11.85
N ASP A 141 5.00 -4.75 -12.42
CA ASP A 141 5.32 -3.41 -12.95
C ASP A 141 5.54 -2.47 -11.75
N LEU A 142 6.79 -2.41 -11.30
CA LEU A 142 7.23 -1.67 -10.12
C LEU A 142 8.19 -0.54 -10.51
N THR A 143 7.80 0.69 -10.22
CA THR A 143 8.70 1.85 -10.14
C THR A 143 9.21 1.97 -8.71
N TYR A 144 10.53 1.91 -8.52
CA TYR A 144 11.18 2.05 -7.23
C TYR A 144 12.15 3.22 -7.26
N GLU A 145 12.05 4.10 -6.27
CA GLU A 145 12.99 5.19 -6.03
C GLU A 145 13.48 5.14 -4.59
N GLU A 146 14.70 5.58 -4.38
CA GLU A 146 15.30 5.84 -3.07
C GLU A 146 16.16 7.10 -3.14
N SER A 147 16.33 7.75 -2.03
CA SER A 147 17.17 8.94 -1.91
C SER A 147 17.57 9.12 -0.44
N PRO A 148 18.63 9.91 -0.14
CA PRO A 148 18.87 10.33 1.24
C PRO A 148 17.61 10.92 1.86
N GLY A 149 17.36 10.59 3.11
CA GLY A 149 16.20 11.03 3.88
C GLY A 149 15.72 9.96 4.86
N ASP A 150 14.98 10.40 5.84
CA ASP A 150 14.45 9.59 6.93
C ASP A 150 12.90 9.57 6.94
N HIS A 151 12.30 9.09 8.04
CA HIS A 151 10.85 8.97 8.19
C HIS A 151 10.18 10.29 8.52
N MET A 152 10.28 11.29 7.61
CA MET A 152 9.84 12.68 7.85
C MET A 152 8.93 13.23 6.76
N TRP A 153 8.05 14.15 7.19
CA TRP A 153 7.12 14.84 6.32
C TRP A 153 7.80 15.61 5.17
N SER A 154 8.96 16.20 5.40
CA SER A 154 9.70 16.92 4.36
C SER A 154 10.04 16.03 3.16
N CYS A 155 10.44 14.77 3.43
CA CYS A 155 10.72 13.80 2.38
C CYS A 155 9.43 13.41 1.62
N TRP A 156 8.35 13.15 2.33
CA TRP A 156 7.09 12.74 1.71
C TRP A 156 6.42 13.86 0.90
N ASP A 157 6.54 15.10 1.37
CA ASP A 157 6.01 16.29 0.68
C ASP A 157 6.72 16.53 -0.67
N GLU A 158 8.02 16.22 -0.73
CA GLU A 158 8.76 16.20 -1.98
C GLU A 158 8.33 15.01 -2.87
N LYS A 159 8.28 13.81 -2.31
CA LYS A 159 8.09 12.57 -3.10
C LYS A 159 6.67 12.34 -3.58
N ILE A 160 5.67 12.92 -2.93
CA ILE A 160 4.30 12.88 -3.47
C ILE A 160 4.21 13.56 -4.86
N GLN A 161 5.07 14.52 -5.15
CA GLN A 161 5.17 15.15 -6.48
C GLN A 161 5.56 14.13 -7.56
N SER A 162 6.50 13.22 -7.24
CA SER A 162 6.90 12.12 -8.14
C SER A 162 5.75 11.15 -8.36
N VAL A 163 5.05 10.77 -7.29
CA VAL A 163 3.86 9.92 -7.37
C VAL A 163 2.79 10.52 -8.29
N LEU A 164 2.47 11.81 -8.11
CA LEU A 164 1.47 12.51 -8.93
C LEU A 164 1.87 12.61 -10.42
N LYS A 165 3.16 12.68 -10.72
CA LYS A 165 3.67 12.63 -12.11
C LYS A 165 3.62 11.23 -12.69
N TRP A 166 3.87 10.22 -11.87
CA TRP A 166 3.88 8.80 -12.26
C TRP A 166 2.47 8.23 -12.48
N LEU A 167 1.48 8.68 -11.72
CA LEU A 167 0.10 8.22 -11.87
C LEU A 167 -0.40 8.48 -13.30
N PRO A 168 -1.10 7.52 -13.93
CA PRO A 168 -1.64 7.64 -15.27
C PRO A 168 -2.91 8.51 -15.28
N ILE A 169 -2.79 9.74 -14.81
CA ILE A 169 -3.86 10.73 -14.80
C ILE A 169 -3.87 11.43 -16.16
N GLU A 170 -4.97 11.32 -16.89
CA GLU A 170 -5.17 12.11 -18.10
C GLU A 170 -5.20 13.60 -17.73
N ARG A 171 -4.21 14.33 -18.20
CA ARG A 171 -4.15 15.79 -18.07
C ARG A 171 -4.86 16.36 -19.30
N GLY A 172 -6.08 16.86 -19.06
CA GLY A 172 -6.82 17.61 -20.08
C GLY A 172 -6.11 18.88 -20.49
#